data_5d17728a002df8047cf3d19beb66e639
#
_entry.id   5d17728a002df8047cf3d19beb66e639
#
_cell.length_a   1.000
_cell.length_b   1.000
_cell.length_c   1.000
_cell.angle_alpha   90.00
_cell.angle_beta   90.00
_cell.angle_gamma   90.00
#
_symmetry.space_group_name_H-M   'P 1'
#
loop_
_entity.id
_entity.type
_entity.pdbx_description
1 polymer ?
#
loop_
_entity_poly.entity_id
_entity_poly.type
_entity_poly.pdbx_seq_one_letter_code
_entity_poly.pdbx_strand_id
1 'polypeptide(L)'
;MDTSPKNIAVIGSGVTGLGAAWALSRNHHVSLLERDTRLGGHARTIDVTMGEKLVPVDTGFIVFNHRNYPNLTNLFDTLDVATEATDMSFSVKSGRYEFAPTPGALLGDPRHITSRRTWAILRGINRFRKQVAGYETIPNPDDTLIDFLRGGHYPEPFITDYLLPLAAAVWSGAGTDAASMPVGTFLHFLSNHGLFEIERPRWRTVSGGSREYVERIAKEIPQVRTGVNVTAVARAPDGVEVTTPDGPEFYDEVVLATHAPQTLRLLGDDAREEERSILGAFRYAPNRAVVHRDASVMPRRKAAWSAWNAVGTPPGSAQPISVTYWMNRLQNLDPNHDVFITLNPGTDPEQIIDDIWYAHPQFNPDTDRAQQRLPEIQGRDGIWYCGAWTGYGFHEDGLQSGLTVAAALGSPAPWHDSITPATPAAIHSARSQTLAGA
;
A
#
# COMPACT_ATOMS: atom_id res chain seq x y z
N MET A 1 32.09 -13.97 -1.41
CA MET A 1 31.45 -12.88 -2.17
C MET A 1 32.43 -11.73 -2.23
N ASP A 2 32.60 -11.11 -3.36
CA ASP A 2 33.41 -9.88 -3.48
C ASP A 2 32.74 -8.77 -2.68
N THR A 3 33.43 -8.23 -1.70
CA THR A 3 32.93 -7.19 -0.78
C THR A 3 33.43 -5.81 -1.15
N SER A 4 34.04 -5.65 -2.34
CA SER A 4 34.48 -4.34 -2.82
C SER A 4 33.29 -3.41 -3.05
N PRO A 5 33.43 -2.11 -2.73
CA PRO A 5 32.40 -1.13 -3.04
C PRO A 5 32.09 -1.10 -4.54
N LYS A 6 30.80 -1.19 -4.91
CA LYS A 6 30.27 -1.12 -6.26
C LYS A 6 29.65 0.23 -6.54
N ASN A 7 29.61 0.63 -7.83
CA ASN A 7 28.79 1.74 -8.29
C ASN A 7 27.38 1.24 -8.63
N ILE A 8 26.38 1.69 -7.89
CA ILE A 8 25.00 1.17 -8.01
C ILE A 8 24.04 2.31 -8.34
N ALA A 9 23.27 2.16 -9.40
CA ALA A 9 22.13 3.03 -9.65
C ALA A 9 20.87 2.45 -9.03
N VAL A 10 20.12 3.29 -8.30
CA VAL A 10 18.76 2.97 -7.83
C VAL A 10 17.79 3.88 -8.58
N ILE A 11 16.86 3.31 -9.34
CA ILE A 11 15.92 4.04 -10.20
C ILE A 11 14.53 4.04 -9.56
N GLY A 12 14.07 5.23 -9.17
CA GLY A 12 12.82 5.48 -8.47
C GLY A 12 13.02 5.72 -6.97
N SER A 13 12.41 6.80 -6.46
CA SER A 13 12.56 7.29 -5.08
C SER A 13 11.32 7.05 -4.21
N GLY A 14 10.46 6.08 -4.54
CA GLY A 14 9.46 5.59 -3.59
C GLY A 14 10.12 4.98 -2.36
N VAL A 15 9.34 4.59 -1.34
CA VAL A 15 9.89 3.97 -0.11
C VAL A 15 10.83 2.81 -0.40
N THR A 16 10.56 2.06 -1.46
CA THR A 16 11.40 0.94 -1.94
C THR A 16 12.79 1.40 -2.33
N GLY A 17 12.88 2.37 -3.26
CA GLY A 17 14.16 2.86 -3.74
C GLY A 17 14.91 3.68 -2.70
N LEU A 18 14.20 4.45 -1.89
CA LEU A 18 14.80 5.16 -0.74
C LEU A 18 15.40 4.18 0.25
N GLY A 19 14.67 3.12 0.64
CA GLY A 19 15.16 2.10 1.56
C GLY A 19 16.35 1.32 0.99
N ALA A 20 16.27 0.92 -0.29
CA ALA A 20 17.37 0.25 -0.97
C ALA A 20 18.63 1.14 -1.04
N ALA A 21 18.49 2.38 -1.52
CA ALA A 21 19.58 3.32 -1.64
C ALA A 21 20.22 3.65 -0.29
N TRP A 22 19.40 3.86 0.75
CA TRP A 22 19.87 4.09 2.11
C TRP A 22 20.71 2.93 2.64
N ALA A 23 20.22 1.70 2.51
CA ALA A 23 20.95 0.53 2.98
C ALA A 23 22.24 0.30 2.18
N LEU A 24 22.17 0.40 0.84
CA LEU A 24 23.31 0.22 -0.08
C LEU A 24 24.40 1.27 0.15
N SER A 25 24.05 2.52 0.44
CA SER A 25 24.99 3.62 0.65
C SER A 25 25.96 3.40 1.82
N ARG A 26 25.70 2.42 2.67
CA ARG A 26 26.57 2.04 3.79
C ARG A 26 27.85 1.33 3.32
N ASN A 27 27.79 0.64 2.18
CA ASN A 27 28.92 -0.20 1.69
C ASN A 27 29.27 0.07 0.21
N HIS A 28 28.45 0.84 -0.51
CA HIS A 28 28.59 1.04 -1.96
C HIS A 28 28.45 2.52 -2.34
N HIS A 29 28.88 2.86 -3.55
CA HIS A 29 28.66 4.17 -4.16
C HIS A 29 27.30 4.16 -4.87
N VAL A 30 26.33 4.86 -4.30
CA VAL A 30 24.92 4.82 -4.75
C VAL A 30 24.52 6.13 -5.40
N SER A 31 23.92 6.03 -6.60
CA SER A 31 23.22 7.11 -7.27
C SER A 31 21.72 6.82 -7.26
N LEU A 32 20.93 7.60 -6.51
CA LEU A 32 19.47 7.54 -6.55
C LEU A 32 18.95 8.48 -7.64
N LEU A 33 18.26 7.91 -8.64
CA LEU A 33 17.73 8.63 -9.80
C LEU A 33 16.20 8.68 -9.71
N GLU A 34 15.64 9.90 -9.71
CA GLU A 34 14.19 10.13 -9.66
C GLU A 34 13.75 11.04 -10.79
N ARG A 35 12.69 10.64 -11.50
CA ARG A 35 12.14 11.42 -12.61
C ARG A 35 11.46 12.71 -12.14
N ASP A 36 10.72 12.64 -11.04
CA ASP A 36 10.02 13.79 -10.50
C ASP A 36 11.02 14.74 -9.79
N THR A 37 10.63 15.99 -9.62
CA THR A 37 11.42 16.96 -8.82
C THR A 37 11.29 16.72 -7.33
N ARG A 38 10.40 15.83 -6.92
CA ARG A 38 10.08 15.46 -5.55
C ARG A 38 10.42 13.98 -5.31
N LEU A 39 11.03 13.69 -4.18
CA LEU A 39 11.25 12.33 -3.69
C LEU A 39 10.00 11.75 -3.01
N GLY A 40 9.98 10.45 -2.76
CA GLY A 40 9.03 9.75 -1.90
C GLY A 40 7.93 8.97 -2.62
N GLY A 41 7.69 9.20 -3.91
CA GLY A 41 6.63 8.50 -4.63
C GLY A 41 5.25 8.69 -3.97
N HIS A 42 4.65 7.60 -3.45
CA HIS A 42 3.38 7.65 -2.70
C HIS A 42 3.50 8.28 -1.30
N ALA A 43 4.69 8.45 -0.74
CA ALA A 43 4.92 9.29 0.43
C ALA A 43 4.94 10.76 -0.04
N ARG A 44 3.75 11.35 -0.06
CA ARG A 44 3.53 12.71 -0.55
C ARG A 44 2.77 13.53 0.47
N THR A 45 3.42 14.57 0.97
CA THR A 45 2.85 15.56 1.88
C THR A 45 2.67 16.88 1.12
N ILE A 46 1.53 17.53 1.28
CA ILE A 46 1.26 18.89 0.80
C ILE A 46 1.04 19.81 1.99
N ASP A 47 1.25 21.11 1.79
CA ASP A 47 0.94 22.12 2.81
C ASP A 47 -0.44 22.70 2.53
N VAL A 48 -1.34 22.55 3.50
CA VAL A 48 -2.73 23.03 3.43
C VAL A 48 -2.90 24.22 4.37
N THR A 49 -3.43 25.33 3.88
CA THR A 49 -3.72 26.49 4.72
C THR A 49 -4.90 26.18 5.67
N MET A 50 -4.67 26.27 6.97
CA MET A 50 -5.68 26.15 8.02
C MET A 50 -5.64 27.39 8.92
N GLY A 51 -6.62 28.29 8.77
CA GLY A 51 -6.54 29.63 9.36
C GLY A 51 -5.32 30.38 8.83
N GLU A 52 -4.43 30.79 9.70
CA GLU A 52 -3.19 31.51 9.35
C GLU A 52 -1.97 30.58 9.19
N LYS A 53 -2.13 29.25 9.37
CA LYS A 53 -1.03 28.28 9.37
C LYS A 53 -1.05 27.40 8.11
N LEU A 54 0.14 27.05 7.66
CA LEU A 54 0.34 25.94 6.73
C LEU A 54 0.52 24.64 7.54
N VAL A 55 -0.27 23.63 7.24
CA VAL A 55 -0.29 22.35 7.95
C VAL A 55 0.01 21.23 6.96
N PRO A 56 0.97 20.35 7.28
CA PRO A 56 1.31 19.21 6.42
C PRO A 56 0.18 18.17 6.40
N VAL A 57 -0.22 17.78 5.20
CA VAL A 57 -1.26 16.77 4.97
C VAL A 57 -0.74 15.72 3.99
N ASP A 58 -0.71 14.47 4.43
CA ASP A 58 -0.33 13.35 3.58
C ASP A 58 -1.45 12.98 2.62
N THR A 59 -1.09 12.69 1.38
CA THR A 59 -2.06 12.43 0.31
C THR A 59 -1.99 11.01 -0.25
N GLY A 60 -0.96 10.23 0.11
CA GLY A 60 -0.78 8.84 -0.30
C GLY A 60 -0.58 7.93 0.91
N PHE A 61 0.66 7.72 1.36
CA PHE A 61 0.93 7.00 2.60
C PHE A 61 0.60 7.87 3.82
N ILE A 62 -0.28 7.37 4.72
CA ILE A 62 -0.79 8.16 5.85
C ILE A 62 -0.54 7.46 7.18
N VAL A 63 -0.79 6.14 7.27
CA VAL A 63 -0.84 5.41 8.54
C VAL A 63 -0.07 4.11 8.49
N PHE A 64 0.46 3.71 9.64
CA PHE A 64 1.14 2.44 9.86
C PHE A 64 0.89 1.93 11.28
N ASN A 65 1.34 0.72 11.58
CA ASN A 65 1.39 0.21 12.95
C ASN A 65 2.65 -0.65 13.13
N HIS A 66 3.13 -0.77 14.36
CA HIS A 66 4.38 -1.48 14.66
C HIS A 66 4.34 -2.97 14.32
N ARG A 67 3.16 -3.60 14.38
CA ARG A 67 3.02 -5.04 14.14
C ARG A 67 3.23 -5.40 12.67
N ASN A 68 2.64 -4.62 11.78
CA ASN A 68 2.59 -4.92 10.34
C ASN A 68 3.66 -4.20 9.52
N TYR A 69 4.35 -3.24 10.15
CA TYR A 69 5.37 -2.41 9.53
C TYR A 69 6.68 -2.47 10.32
N PRO A 70 7.26 -3.69 10.52
CA PRO A 70 8.45 -3.84 11.35
C PRO A 70 9.68 -3.15 10.75
N ASN A 71 9.90 -3.25 9.43
CA ASN A 71 11.02 -2.56 8.78
C ASN A 71 10.87 -1.06 8.85
N LEU A 72 9.65 -0.55 8.57
CA LEU A 72 9.37 0.88 8.64
C LEU A 72 9.52 1.43 10.07
N THR A 73 9.09 0.66 11.07
CA THR A 73 9.25 1.00 12.48
C THR A 73 10.73 1.12 12.84
N ASN A 74 11.54 0.11 12.51
CA ASN A 74 12.98 0.13 12.79
C ASN A 74 13.70 1.25 12.03
N LEU A 75 13.27 1.53 10.80
CA LEU A 75 13.82 2.64 10.02
C LEU A 75 13.49 3.99 10.68
N PHE A 76 12.25 4.18 11.15
CA PHE A 76 11.85 5.39 11.86
C PHE A 76 12.59 5.57 13.18
N ASP A 77 12.78 4.49 13.94
CA ASP A 77 13.58 4.53 15.17
C ASP A 77 15.06 4.87 14.88
N THR A 78 15.62 4.31 13.81
CA THR A 78 17.01 4.57 13.39
C THR A 78 17.22 6.02 12.96
N LEU A 79 16.23 6.62 12.28
CA LEU A 79 16.29 7.97 11.74
C LEU A 79 15.67 9.02 12.68
N ASP A 80 15.27 8.63 13.89
CA ASP A 80 14.58 9.50 14.87
C ASP A 80 13.35 10.21 14.28
N VAL A 81 12.52 9.48 13.54
CA VAL A 81 11.28 10.00 12.94
C VAL A 81 10.18 10.02 13.99
N ALA A 82 9.69 11.19 14.33
CA ALA A 82 8.59 11.35 15.28
C ALA A 82 7.27 10.84 14.68
N THR A 83 6.50 10.08 15.49
CA THR A 83 5.20 9.55 15.10
C THR A 83 4.18 9.73 16.20
N GLU A 84 2.90 9.78 15.86
CA GLU A 84 1.81 9.97 16.82
C GLU A 84 0.67 8.97 16.60
N ALA A 85 -0.12 8.72 17.65
CA ALA A 85 -1.26 7.81 17.56
C ALA A 85 -2.35 8.39 16.67
N THR A 86 -3.03 7.50 15.92
CA THR A 86 -4.14 7.88 15.05
C THR A 86 -5.30 6.90 15.14
N ASP A 87 -6.42 7.24 14.50
CA ASP A 87 -7.64 6.45 14.44
C ASP A 87 -7.83 5.82 13.05
N MET A 88 -8.15 4.54 13.04
CA MET A 88 -8.47 3.76 11.81
C MET A 88 -9.92 3.28 11.85
N SER A 89 -10.84 4.15 12.23
CA SER A 89 -12.28 3.86 12.17
C SER A 89 -12.77 3.87 10.71
N PHE A 90 -13.81 3.06 10.47
CA PHE A 90 -14.40 2.89 9.15
C PHE A 90 -15.92 3.07 9.19
N SER A 91 -16.47 3.73 8.18
CA SER A 91 -17.91 3.88 7.98
C SER A 91 -18.31 3.60 6.54
N VAL A 92 -19.56 3.29 6.34
CA VAL A 92 -20.17 3.09 5.03
C VAL A 92 -21.41 3.95 4.90
N LYS A 93 -21.54 4.62 3.73
CA LYS A 93 -22.74 5.34 3.31
C LYS A 93 -23.26 4.70 2.02
N SER A 94 -24.44 4.09 2.06
CA SER A 94 -25.12 3.47 0.92
C SER A 94 -26.51 4.08 0.78
N GLY A 95 -26.65 5.07 -0.11
CA GLY A 95 -27.85 5.85 -0.26
C GLY A 95 -28.22 6.61 1.03
N ARG A 96 -29.35 6.23 1.68
CA ARG A 96 -29.79 6.82 2.95
C ARG A 96 -29.30 6.05 4.17
N TYR A 97 -28.68 4.90 3.96
CA TYR A 97 -28.15 4.08 5.06
C TYR A 97 -26.71 4.49 5.35
N GLU A 98 -26.45 4.83 6.62
CA GLU A 98 -25.14 5.22 7.12
C GLU A 98 -24.80 4.35 8.31
N PHE A 99 -23.67 3.65 8.25
CA PHE A 99 -23.27 2.70 9.28
C PHE A 99 -21.80 2.88 9.65
N ALA A 100 -21.53 2.98 10.94
CA ALA A 100 -20.21 2.79 11.51
C ALA A 100 -20.33 1.89 12.74
N PRO A 101 -19.44 0.92 12.95
CA PRO A 101 -19.50 -0.01 14.07
C PRO A 101 -18.95 0.63 15.35
N THR A 102 -19.40 1.83 15.67
CA THR A 102 -19.03 2.59 16.88
C THR A 102 -20.26 2.84 17.74
N PRO A 103 -20.14 2.83 19.09
CA PRO A 103 -21.27 3.10 19.97
C PRO A 103 -21.97 4.45 19.65
N GLY A 104 -21.20 5.51 19.39
CA GLY A 104 -21.74 6.82 19.05
C GLY A 104 -22.58 6.83 17.77
N ALA A 105 -22.14 6.14 16.72
CA ALA A 105 -22.88 6.05 15.47
C ALA A 105 -24.14 5.19 15.59
N LEU A 106 -24.06 4.08 16.34
CA LEU A 106 -25.18 3.14 16.52
C LEU A 106 -26.27 3.72 17.43
N LEU A 107 -25.88 4.31 18.56
CA LEU A 107 -26.82 4.88 19.53
C LEU A 107 -27.33 6.26 19.12
N GLY A 108 -26.57 6.97 18.31
CA GLY A 108 -26.95 8.30 17.78
C GLY A 108 -28.09 8.27 16.76
N ASP A 109 -28.54 7.07 16.32
CA ASP A 109 -29.72 6.91 15.47
C ASP A 109 -30.60 5.76 15.96
N PRO A 110 -31.75 6.07 16.61
CA PRO A 110 -32.67 5.04 17.10
C PRO A 110 -33.12 4.03 16.03
N ARG A 111 -33.09 4.40 14.73
CA ARG A 111 -33.44 3.50 13.63
C ARG A 111 -32.49 2.33 13.52
N HIS A 112 -31.23 2.45 13.95
CA HIS A 112 -30.29 1.32 13.98
C HIS A 112 -30.70 0.23 14.96
N ILE A 113 -31.31 0.60 16.09
CA ILE A 113 -31.74 -0.34 17.15
C ILE A 113 -32.82 -1.30 16.61
N THR A 114 -33.73 -0.79 15.78
CA THR A 114 -34.85 -1.56 15.21
C THR A 114 -34.54 -2.13 13.81
N SER A 115 -33.41 -1.76 13.22
CA SER A 115 -33.05 -2.14 11.85
C SER A 115 -32.57 -3.60 11.74
N ARG A 116 -33.33 -4.44 11.02
CA ARG A 116 -32.91 -5.80 10.68
C ARG A 116 -31.59 -5.81 9.90
N ARG A 117 -31.37 -4.80 9.03
CA ARG A 117 -30.15 -4.60 8.25
C ARG A 117 -28.93 -4.39 9.17
N THR A 118 -29.03 -3.48 10.13
CA THR A 118 -27.97 -3.21 11.13
C THR A 118 -27.60 -4.47 11.92
N TRP A 119 -28.59 -5.20 12.43
CA TRP A 119 -28.34 -6.43 13.16
C TRP A 119 -27.76 -7.56 12.30
N ALA A 120 -28.12 -7.62 11.01
CA ALA A 120 -27.51 -8.55 10.06
C ALA A 120 -26.02 -8.23 9.85
N ILE A 121 -25.67 -6.95 9.67
CA ILE A 121 -24.27 -6.52 9.57
C ILE A 121 -23.47 -6.85 10.83
N LEU A 122 -23.99 -6.50 12.01
CA LEU A 122 -23.30 -6.77 13.28
C LEU A 122 -23.09 -8.28 13.53
N ARG A 123 -24.09 -9.11 13.20
CA ARG A 123 -23.95 -10.58 13.27
C ARG A 123 -22.92 -11.08 12.29
N GLY A 124 -22.92 -10.54 11.07
CA GLY A 124 -21.91 -10.85 10.04
C GLY A 124 -20.49 -10.50 10.51
N ILE A 125 -20.28 -9.30 11.02
CA ILE A 125 -19.00 -8.85 11.60
C ILE A 125 -18.52 -9.81 12.70
N ASN A 126 -19.39 -10.11 13.67
CA ASN A 126 -19.01 -10.98 14.80
C ASN A 126 -18.69 -12.42 14.36
N ARG A 127 -19.47 -12.97 13.41
CA ARG A 127 -19.22 -14.30 12.85
C ARG A 127 -17.93 -14.32 12.05
N PHE A 128 -17.72 -13.33 11.16
CA PHE A 128 -16.55 -13.21 10.31
C PHE A 128 -15.27 -13.09 11.16
N ARG A 129 -15.31 -12.26 12.22
CA ARG A 129 -14.21 -12.13 13.16
C ARG A 129 -13.78 -13.45 13.80
N LYS A 130 -14.74 -14.28 14.20
CA LYS A 130 -14.47 -15.60 14.81
C LYS A 130 -13.85 -16.56 13.77
N GLN A 131 -14.25 -16.44 12.51
CA GLN A 131 -13.76 -17.30 11.44
C GLN A 131 -12.36 -16.87 10.98
N VAL A 132 -12.08 -15.56 10.91
CA VAL A 132 -10.74 -15.03 10.56
C VAL A 132 -9.71 -15.38 11.63
N ALA A 133 -10.07 -15.43 12.91
CA ALA A 133 -9.18 -15.82 13.99
C ALA A 133 -8.67 -17.28 13.89
N GLY A 134 -9.31 -18.13 13.05
CA GLY A 134 -8.91 -19.52 12.78
C GLY A 134 -8.68 -19.79 11.29
N TYR A 135 -8.27 -18.78 10.52
CA TYR A 135 -8.23 -18.86 9.06
C TYR A 135 -7.19 -19.82 8.46
N GLU A 136 -6.30 -20.39 9.27
CA GLU A 136 -5.33 -21.42 8.83
C GLU A 136 -5.98 -22.62 8.15
N THR A 137 -7.28 -22.77 8.29
CA THR A 137 -8.11 -23.86 7.74
C THR A 137 -9.11 -23.39 6.69
N ILE A 138 -8.74 -22.50 5.78
CA ILE A 138 -9.63 -22.15 4.65
C ILE A 138 -9.75 -23.36 3.73
N PRO A 139 -10.95 -23.89 3.47
CA PRO A 139 -11.14 -25.11 2.71
C PRO A 139 -10.61 -25.04 1.27
N ASN A 140 -10.72 -23.87 0.63
CA ASN A 140 -10.20 -23.62 -0.71
C ASN A 140 -9.68 -22.16 -0.82
N PRO A 141 -8.36 -21.96 -0.75
CA PRO A 141 -7.76 -20.62 -0.82
C PRO A 141 -7.94 -19.93 -2.18
N ASP A 142 -8.29 -20.68 -3.22
CA ASP A 142 -8.51 -20.17 -4.58
C ASP A 142 -9.96 -19.69 -4.81
N ASP A 143 -10.87 -19.93 -3.85
CA ASP A 143 -12.22 -19.38 -3.92
C ASP A 143 -12.19 -17.85 -3.94
N THR A 144 -13.12 -17.25 -4.67
CA THR A 144 -13.30 -15.82 -4.61
C THR A 144 -13.89 -15.39 -3.27
N LEU A 145 -13.65 -14.15 -2.87
CA LEU A 145 -14.24 -13.59 -1.64
C LEU A 145 -15.76 -13.72 -1.63
N ILE A 146 -16.43 -13.48 -2.76
CA ILE A 146 -17.88 -13.57 -2.83
C ILE A 146 -18.37 -15.01 -2.71
N ASP A 147 -17.69 -15.99 -3.31
CA ASP A 147 -18.06 -17.41 -3.22
C ASP A 147 -17.90 -17.91 -1.78
N PHE A 148 -16.78 -17.56 -1.12
CA PHE A 148 -16.56 -17.88 0.27
C PHE A 148 -17.64 -17.30 1.19
N LEU A 149 -18.03 -16.04 0.99
CA LEU A 149 -19.04 -15.39 1.82
C LEU A 149 -20.44 -15.98 1.62
N ARG A 150 -20.84 -16.23 0.36
CA ARG A 150 -22.13 -16.83 0.03
C ARG A 150 -22.19 -18.31 0.40
N GLY A 151 -21.15 -19.08 0.10
CA GLY A 151 -21.02 -20.48 0.53
C GLY A 151 -21.05 -20.62 2.06
N GLY A 152 -20.45 -19.66 2.76
CA GLY A 152 -20.51 -19.53 4.21
C GLY A 152 -21.85 -19.01 4.75
N HIS A 153 -22.87 -18.75 3.94
CA HIS A 153 -24.19 -18.24 4.33
C HIS A 153 -24.11 -16.95 5.19
N TYR A 154 -23.21 -16.02 4.83
CA TYR A 154 -23.16 -14.71 5.46
C TYR A 154 -24.37 -13.85 5.07
N PRO A 155 -24.90 -13.01 5.98
CA PRO A 155 -26.02 -12.12 5.66
C PRO A 155 -25.68 -11.19 4.47
N GLU A 156 -26.54 -11.10 3.47
CA GLU A 156 -26.31 -10.23 2.30
C GLU A 156 -26.01 -8.77 2.69
N PRO A 157 -26.70 -8.13 3.68
CA PRO A 157 -26.33 -6.79 4.12
C PRO A 157 -24.91 -6.68 4.68
N PHE A 158 -24.36 -7.73 5.29
CA PHE A 158 -22.96 -7.73 5.74
C PHE A 158 -22.01 -7.77 4.54
N ILE A 159 -22.34 -8.57 3.52
CA ILE A 159 -21.53 -8.69 2.30
C ILE A 159 -21.52 -7.36 1.54
N THR A 160 -22.71 -6.87 1.15
CA THR A 160 -22.86 -5.77 0.18
C THR A 160 -22.67 -4.38 0.80
N ASP A 161 -23.07 -4.22 2.08
CA ASP A 161 -23.13 -2.90 2.72
C ASP A 161 -21.96 -2.66 3.70
N TYR A 162 -21.11 -3.66 3.91
CA TYR A 162 -19.98 -3.51 4.84
C TYR A 162 -18.69 -4.13 4.32
N LEU A 163 -18.66 -5.46 4.03
CA LEU A 163 -17.38 -6.13 3.77
C LEU A 163 -16.81 -5.83 2.38
N LEU A 164 -17.63 -5.88 1.32
CA LEU A 164 -17.16 -5.51 -0.03
C LEU A 164 -16.76 -4.03 -0.13
N PRO A 165 -17.51 -3.05 0.45
CA PRO A 165 -17.04 -1.68 0.57
C PRO A 165 -15.71 -1.54 1.34
N LEU A 166 -15.50 -2.29 2.41
CA LEU A 166 -14.24 -2.30 3.15
C LEU A 166 -13.10 -2.85 2.29
N ALA A 167 -13.31 -3.99 1.61
CA ALA A 167 -12.33 -4.58 0.73
C ALA A 167 -11.94 -3.63 -0.42
N ALA A 168 -12.93 -3.02 -1.07
CA ALA A 168 -12.70 -2.03 -2.12
C ALA A 168 -11.96 -0.78 -1.60
N ALA A 169 -12.26 -0.34 -0.37
CA ALA A 169 -11.57 0.78 0.25
C ALA A 169 -10.08 0.50 0.49
N VAL A 170 -9.74 -0.72 0.89
CA VAL A 170 -8.34 -1.12 1.18
C VAL A 170 -7.49 -1.15 -0.08
N TRP A 171 -8.00 -1.69 -1.19
CA TRP A 171 -7.24 -1.81 -2.45
C TRP A 171 -7.59 -0.75 -3.49
N SER A 172 -8.41 0.24 -3.12
CA SER A 172 -8.84 1.33 -4.03
C SER A 172 -9.40 0.83 -5.36
N GLY A 173 -10.04 -0.36 -5.35
CA GLY A 173 -10.59 -1.04 -6.51
C GLY A 173 -12.09 -0.80 -6.70
N ALA A 174 -12.64 -1.28 -7.83
CA ALA A 174 -14.08 -1.38 -8.01
C ALA A 174 -14.68 -2.45 -7.09
N GLY A 175 -15.93 -2.29 -6.69
CA GLY A 175 -16.61 -3.29 -5.84
C GLY A 175 -16.68 -4.69 -6.48
N THR A 176 -16.66 -4.79 -7.82
CA THR A 176 -16.59 -6.04 -8.58
C THR A 176 -15.22 -6.71 -8.42
N ASP A 177 -14.13 -5.93 -8.40
CA ASP A 177 -12.78 -6.45 -8.23
C ASP A 177 -12.58 -7.01 -6.82
N ALA A 178 -13.14 -6.32 -5.81
CA ALA A 178 -13.14 -6.81 -4.44
C ALA A 178 -13.90 -8.14 -4.28
N ALA A 179 -14.98 -8.34 -5.01
CA ALA A 179 -15.77 -9.57 -4.95
C ALA A 179 -15.03 -10.78 -5.55
N SER A 180 -14.28 -10.57 -6.64
CA SER A 180 -13.53 -11.61 -7.36
C SER A 180 -12.12 -11.87 -6.80
N MET A 181 -11.70 -11.10 -5.79
CA MET A 181 -10.41 -11.28 -5.13
C MET A 181 -10.27 -12.68 -4.51
N PRO A 182 -9.08 -13.33 -4.58
CA PRO A 182 -8.82 -14.58 -3.88
C PRO A 182 -9.05 -14.42 -2.37
N VAL A 183 -9.86 -15.28 -1.78
CA VAL A 183 -10.21 -15.18 -0.35
C VAL A 183 -8.99 -15.33 0.55
N GLY A 184 -8.02 -16.16 0.14
CA GLY A 184 -6.76 -16.34 0.86
C GLY A 184 -5.99 -15.04 1.05
N THR A 185 -5.82 -14.26 -0.01
CA THR A 185 -5.16 -12.95 0.00
C THR A 185 -5.90 -11.97 0.90
N PHE A 186 -7.23 -11.93 0.80
CA PHE A 186 -8.07 -11.05 1.62
C PHE A 186 -7.99 -11.37 3.12
N LEU A 187 -8.15 -12.64 3.48
CA LEU A 187 -8.12 -13.06 4.89
C LEU A 187 -6.73 -12.91 5.51
N HIS A 188 -5.69 -13.21 4.75
CA HIS A 188 -4.30 -12.99 5.18
C HIS A 188 -4.06 -11.51 5.49
N PHE A 189 -4.47 -10.62 4.59
CA PHE A 189 -4.38 -9.18 4.81
C PHE A 189 -5.13 -8.76 6.09
N LEU A 190 -6.38 -9.19 6.26
CA LEU A 190 -7.19 -8.81 7.42
C LEU A 190 -6.60 -9.32 8.74
N SER A 191 -6.06 -10.54 8.74
CA SER A 191 -5.39 -11.12 9.90
C SER A 191 -4.13 -10.34 10.24
N ASN A 192 -3.26 -10.10 9.25
CA ASN A 192 -2.04 -9.33 9.45
C ASN A 192 -2.34 -7.94 10.03
N HIS A 193 -3.34 -7.24 9.50
CA HIS A 193 -3.68 -5.89 9.94
C HIS A 193 -4.57 -5.84 11.19
N GLY A 194 -4.95 -7.01 11.75
CA GLY A 194 -5.77 -7.09 12.97
C GLY A 194 -7.09 -6.35 12.89
N LEU A 195 -7.63 -6.15 11.67
CA LEU A 195 -8.84 -5.30 11.47
C LEU A 195 -10.08 -5.88 12.13
N PHE A 196 -10.10 -7.19 12.36
CA PHE A 196 -11.18 -7.92 13.03
C PHE A 196 -10.80 -8.45 14.42
N GLU A 197 -9.61 -8.14 14.93
CA GLU A 197 -9.19 -8.53 16.27
C GLU A 197 -9.88 -7.70 17.36
N ILE A 198 -9.95 -8.26 18.59
CA ILE A 198 -10.48 -7.55 19.77
C ILE A 198 -9.47 -6.49 20.19
N GLU A 199 -8.19 -6.88 20.29
CA GLU A 199 -7.08 -5.97 20.54
C GLU A 199 -6.52 -5.50 19.20
N ARG A 200 -7.07 -4.39 18.71
CA ARG A 200 -6.64 -3.81 17.45
C ARG A 200 -5.23 -3.24 17.56
N PRO A 201 -4.38 -3.38 16.51
CA PRO A 201 -3.10 -2.69 16.46
C PRO A 201 -3.28 -1.18 16.70
N ARG A 202 -2.36 -0.59 17.45
CA ARG A 202 -2.34 0.86 17.63
C ARG A 202 -1.78 1.50 16.37
N TRP A 203 -2.65 2.18 15.65
CA TRP A 203 -2.28 2.88 14.44
C TRP A 203 -1.55 4.19 14.77
N ARG A 204 -0.63 4.55 13.91
CA ARG A 204 0.21 5.75 14.01
C ARG A 204 0.29 6.47 12.67
N THR A 205 0.62 7.75 12.72
CA THR A 205 0.96 8.59 11.57
C THR A 205 2.30 9.30 11.84
N VAL A 206 2.96 9.76 10.79
CA VAL A 206 4.20 10.51 10.93
C VAL A 206 3.89 11.95 11.32
N SER A 207 4.49 12.44 12.42
CA SER A 207 4.35 13.84 12.83
C SER A 207 5.05 14.74 11.81
N GLY A 208 4.35 15.72 11.28
CA GLY A 208 4.85 16.57 10.19
C GLY A 208 4.67 16.00 8.78
N GLY A 209 4.03 14.82 8.67
CA GLY A 209 3.77 14.13 7.41
C GLY A 209 4.90 13.24 6.93
N SER A 210 4.60 12.42 5.94
CA SER A 210 5.53 11.40 5.40
C SER A 210 6.80 12.01 4.77
N ARG A 211 6.78 13.27 4.37
CA ARG A 211 7.98 13.97 3.90
C ARG A 211 9.13 13.99 4.91
N GLU A 212 8.83 13.95 6.21
CA GLU A 212 9.85 13.98 7.28
C GLU A 212 10.81 12.78 7.17
N TYR A 213 10.30 11.57 6.99
CA TYR A 213 11.18 10.42 6.84
C TYR A 213 11.85 10.36 5.47
N VAL A 214 11.16 10.82 4.41
CA VAL A 214 11.73 10.89 3.06
C VAL A 214 12.98 11.78 3.04
N GLU A 215 12.90 12.97 3.65
CA GLU A 215 14.00 13.91 3.74
C GLU A 215 15.15 13.37 4.61
N ARG A 216 14.83 12.66 5.71
CA ARG A 216 15.86 12.08 6.59
C ARG A 216 16.63 10.97 5.89
N ILE A 217 15.93 10.08 5.17
CA ILE A 217 16.58 9.06 4.35
C ILE A 217 17.45 9.70 3.27
N ALA A 218 16.92 10.68 2.54
CA ALA A 218 17.63 11.31 1.44
C ALA A 218 18.91 12.00 1.88
N LYS A 219 18.97 12.55 3.10
CA LYS A 219 20.20 13.17 3.67
C LYS A 219 21.33 12.17 3.90
N GLU A 220 21.02 10.89 4.08
CA GLU A 220 22.02 9.83 4.28
C GLU A 220 22.49 9.18 2.96
N ILE A 221 21.86 9.51 1.83
CA ILE A 221 22.25 9.00 0.51
C ILE A 221 23.21 10.03 -0.14
N PRO A 222 24.46 9.62 -0.45
CA PRO A 222 25.48 10.58 -0.93
C PRO A 222 25.13 11.26 -2.25
N GLN A 223 24.46 10.57 -3.17
CA GLN A 223 24.11 11.11 -4.48
C GLN A 223 22.62 10.88 -4.80
N VAL A 224 21.85 11.97 -4.68
CA VAL A 224 20.43 12.01 -5.03
C VAL A 224 20.21 12.97 -6.19
N ARG A 225 19.62 12.48 -7.27
CA ARG A 225 19.35 13.27 -8.48
C ARG A 225 17.86 13.22 -8.80
N THR A 226 17.17 14.34 -8.66
CA THR A 226 15.75 14.53 -9.02
C THR A 226 15.61 15.19 -10.40
N GLY A 227 14.47 15.04 -11.05
CA GLY A 227 14.25 15.56 -12.41
C GLY A 227 14.98 14.76 -13.49
N VAL A 228 15.54 13.59 -13.16
CA VAL A 228 16.29 12.74 -14.08
C VAL A 228 15.38 11.66 -14.66
N ASN A 229 14.93 11.86 -15.89
CA ASN A 229 14.10 10.89 -16.58
C ASN A 229 14.96 9.80 -17.22
N VAL A 230 15.20 8.69 -16.53
CA VAL A 230 15.82 7.51 -17.12
C VAL A 230 14.91 6.97 -18.22
N THR A 231 15.45 6.75 -19.42
CA THR A 231 14.70 6.32 -20.62
C THR A 231 14.97 4.89 -21.03
N ALA A 232 16.15 4.35 -20.71
CA ALA A 232 16.52 2.96 -20.98
C ALA A 232 17.49 2.41 -19.94
N VAL A 233 17.45 1.10 -19.76
CA VAL A 233 18.42 0.30 -18.98
C VAL A 233 18.78 -0.91 -19.85
N ALA A 234 20.05 -1.09 -20.14
CA ALA A 234 20.54 -2.15 -21.01
C ALA A 234 21.77 -2.84 -20.41
N ARG A 235 21.87 -4.14 -20.63
CA ARG A 235 23.03 -4.94 -20.23
C ARG A 235 24.25 -4.57 -21.08
N ALA A 236 25.41 -4.43 -20.45
CA ALA A 236 26.70 -4.19 -21.10
C ALA A 236 27.70 -5.28 -20.68
N PRO A 237 28.83 -5.48 -21.42
CA PRO A 237 29.79 -6.52 -21.10
C PRO A 237 30.36 -6.44 -19.64
N ASP A 238 30.52 -5.22 -19.11
CA ASP A 238 31.15 -4.97 -17.81
C ASP A 238 30.20 -4.27 -16.83
N GLY A 239 28.87 -4.49 -16.95
CA GLY A 239 27.89 -3.90 -16.06
C GLY A 239 26.58 -3.56 -16.75
N VAL A 240 25.97 -2.45 -16.36
CA VAL A 240 24.65 -2.01 -16.84
C VAL A 240 24.71 -0.55 -17.29
N GLU A 241 24.23 -0.28 -18.50
CA GLU A 241 24.07 1.07 -19.02
C GLU A 241 22.70 1.64 -18.64
N VAL A 242 22.71 2.85 -18.11
CA VAL A 242 21.50 3.63 -17.78
C VAL A 242 21.48 4.88 -18.66
N THR A 243 20.51 5.00 -19.54
CA THR A 243 20.37 6.16 -20.42
C THR A 243 19.55 7.25 -19.73
N THR A 244 20.17 8.42 -19.55
CA THR A 244 19.55 9.63 -19.01
C THR A 244 19.48 10.73 -20.09
N PRO A 245 18.81 11.86 -19.86
CA PRO A 245 18.83 13.01 -20.78
C PRO A 245 20.24 13.57 -21.00
N ASP A 246 21.14 13.38 -20.05
CA ASP A 246 22.55 13.84 -20.13
C ASP A 246 23.46 12.84 -20.88
N GLY A 247 22.93 11.69 -21.27
CA GLY A 247 23.63 10.62 -21.96
C GLY A 247 23.66 9.30 -21.19
N PRO A 248 24.38 8.29 -21.69
CA PRO A 248 24.55 7.00 -21.04
C PRO A 248 25.51 7.09 -19.86
N GLU A 249 25.16 6.41 -18.78
CA GLU A 249 25.96 6.24 -17.56
C GLU A 249 26.11 4.75 -17.26
N PHE A 250 27.29 4.32 -16.77
CA PHE A 250 27.59 2.91 -16.52
C PHE A 250 27.70 2.62 -15.03
N TYR A 251 27.10 1.51 -14.61
CA TYR A 251 27.04 1.04 -13.22
C TYR A 251 27.39 -0.44 -13.15
N ASP A 252 27.97 -0.89 -12.02
CA ASP A 252 28.20 -2.30 -11.76
C ASP A 252 26.89 -3.06 -11.56
N GLU A 253 25.92 -2.39 -10.91
CA GLU A 253 24.59 -2.95 -10.60
C GLU A 253 23.52 -1.86 -10.75
N VAL A 254 22.31 -2.26 -11.13
CA VAL A 254 21.13 -1.38 -11.22
C VAL A 254 19.96 -1.98 -10.46
N VAL A 255 19.37 -1.19 -9.57
CA VAL A 255 18.16 -1.55 -8.82
C VAL A 255 16.95 -0.80 -9.40
N LEU A 256 16.05 -1.52 -10.02
CA LEU A 256 14.81 -1.00 -10.61
C LEU A 256 13.71 -0.99 -9.55
N ALA A 257 13.57 0.16 -8.84
CA ALA A 257 12.59 0.39 -7.79
C ALA A 257 11.33 1.12 -8.33
N THR A 258 10.93 0.76 -9.54
CA THR A 258 9.79 1.33 -10.25
C THR A 258 8.61 0.35 -10.30
N HIS A 259 7.44 0.81 -10.77
CA HIS A 259 6.33 -0.11 -11.06
C HIS A 259 6.72 -1.11 -12.14
N ALA A 260 6.31 -2.38 -12.02
CA ALA A 260 6.69 -3.43 -12.96
C ALA A 260 6.48 -3.08 -14.45
N PRO A 261 5.36 -2.43 -14.88
CA PRO A 261 5.23 -1.97 -16.26
C PRO A 261 6.22 -0.86 -16.65
N GLN A 262 6.66 -0.03 -15.70
CA GLN A 262 7.69 0.98 -15.97
C GLN A 262 9.04 0.31 -16.13
N THR A 263 9.36 -0.66 -15.26
CA THR A 263 10.56 -1.50 -15.37
C THR A 263 10.68 -2.15 -16.75
N LEU A 264 9.60 -2.78 -17.25
CA LEU A 264 9.59 -3.36 -18.61
C LEU A 264 9.84 -2.34 -19.71
N ARG A 265 9.29 -1.13 -19.58
CA ARG A 265 9.55 -0.06 -20.55
C ARG A 265 11.01 0.40 -20.54
N LEU A 266 11.64 0.44 -19.36
CA LEU A 266 13.05 0.81 -19.23
C LEU A 266 13.97 -0.24 -19.83
N LEU A 267 13.65 -1.53 -19.69
CA LEU A 267 14.38 -2.63 -20.30
C LEU A 267 14.15 -2.71 -21.81
N GLY A 268 12.99 -2.31 -22.31
CA GLY A 268 12.67 -2.29 -23.74
C GLY A 268 12.94 -3.63 -24.44
N ASP A 269 13.75 -3.58 -25.49
CA ASP A 269 14.13 -4.78 -26.27
C ASP A 269 15.14 -5.66 -25.52
N ASP A 270 15.88 -5.13 -24.56
CA ASP A 270 16.83 -5.87 -23.72
C ASP A 270 16.13 -6.79 -22.68
N ALA A 271 14.83 -6.62 -22.44
CA ALA A 271 14.06 -7.47 -21.55
C ALA A 271 14.07 -8.92 -22.03
N ARG A 272 14.40 -9.86 -21.15
CA ARG A 272 14.35 -11.30 -21.40
C ARG A 272 12.92 -11.83 -21.34
N GLU A 273 12.70 -13.03 -21.86
CA GLU A 273 11.37 -13.66 -21.86
C GLU A 273 10.83 -13.87 -20.45
N GLU A 274 11.68 -14.29 -19.50
CA GLU A 274 11.30 -14.47 -18.11
C GLU A 274 10.89 -13.14 -17.46
N GLU A 275 11.62 -12.06 -17.75
CA GLU A 275 11.31 -10.70 -17.27
C GLU A 275 9.99 -10.21 -17.85
N ARG A 276 9.77 -10.41 -19.16
CA ARG A 276 8.50 -10.06 -19.83
C ARG A 276 7.33 -10.84 -19.21
N SER A 277 7.52 -12.15 -18.98
CA SER A 277 6.51 -13.02 -18.40
C SER A 277 6.17 -12.64 -16.96
N ILE A 278 7.19 -12.38 -16.11
CA ILE A 278 7.01 -12.08 -14.68
C ILE A 278 6.48 -10.66 -14.50
N LEU A 279 7.19 -9.66 -15.03
CA LEU A 279 6.84 -8.25 -14.85
C LEU A 279 5.54 -7.87 -15.59
N GLY A 280 5.25 -8.53 -16.71
CA GLY A 280 4.03 -8.32 -17.50
C GLY A 280 2.75 -8.80 -16.85
N ALA A 281 2.84 -9.63 -15.79
CA ALA A 281 1.67 -10.07 -15.02
C ALA A 281 1.07 -8.93 -14.18
N PHE A 282 1.86 -7.91 -13.84
CA PHE A 282 1.41 -6.81 -12.96
C PHE A 282 0.74 -5.70 -13.75
N ARG A 283 -0.50 -5.45 -13.42
CA ARG A 283 -1.29 -4.33 -13.95
C ARG A 283 -1.50 -3.28 -12.87
N TYR A 284 -1.72 -2.04 -13.29
CA TYR A 284 -1.96 -0.92 -12.38
C TYR A 284 -3.24 -0.19 -12.76
N ALA A 285 -4.06 0.11 -11.76
CA ALA A 285 -5.24 0.94 -11.91
C ALA A 285 -4.91 2.38 -11.53
N PRO A 286 -5.33 3.36 -12.35
CA PRO A 286 -5.26 4.76 -11.95
C PRO A 286 -6.26 5.04 -10.83
N ASN A 287 -5.83 5.81 -9.82
CA ASN A 287 -6.66 6.26 -8.72
C ASN A 287 -6.49 7.77 -8.56
N ARG A 288 -7.58 8.48 -8.73
CA ARG A 288 -7.63 9.93 -8.53
C ARG A 288 -7.86 10.22 -7.05
N ALA A 289 -6.97 10.97 -6.42
CA ALA A 289 -7.07 11.43 -5.05
C ALA A 289 -7.29 12.94 -5.05
N VAL A 290 -8.48 13.38 -4.65
CA VAL A 290 -8.84 14.80 -4.59
C VAL A 290 -8.79 15.27 -3.14
N VAL A 291 -7.95 16.26 -2.84
CA VAL A 291 -7.89 16.92 -1.54
C VAL A 291 -8.85 18.10 -1.54
N HIS A 292 -9.76 18.18 -0.58
CA HIS A 292 -10.83 19.18 -0.58
C HIS A 292 -11.38 19.49 0.82
N ARG A 293 -12.32 20.45 0.89
CA ARG A 293 -13.02 20.83 2.14
C ARG A 293 -14.53 20.54 2.10
N ASP A 294 -15.01 19.90 1.08
CA ASP A 294 -16.43 19.62 0.90
C ASP A 294 -16.90 18.50 1.83
N ALA A 295 -17.64 18.85 2.87
CA ALA A 295 -18.22 17.89 3.81
C ALA A 295 -19.47 17.19 3.28
N SER A 296 -20.02 17.57 2.12
CA SER A 296 -21.23 16.96 1.56
C SER A 296 -21.02 15.51 1.11
N VAL A 297 -19.75 15.15 0.78
CA VAL A 297 -19.36 13.79 0.42
C VAL A 297 -19.40 12.83 1.62
N MET A 298 -19.32 13.34 2.83
CA MET A 298 -19.31 12.58 4.07
C MET A 298 -20.71 12.01 4.42
N PRO A 299 -20.82 11.07 5.37
CA PRO A 299 -22.10 10.73 5.96
C PRO A 299 -22.83 12.00 6.47
N ARG A 300 -24.15 12.07 6.32
CA ARG A 300 -24.93 13.24 6.75
C ARG A 300 -24.83 13.49 8.26
N ARG A 301 -24.74 12.41 9.03
CA ARG A 301 -24.61 12.49 10.49
C ARG A 301 -23.15 12.52 10.88
N LYS A 302 -22.71 13.60 11.52
CA LYS A 302 -21.31 13.73 11.98
C LYS A 302 -20.92 12.61 12.96
N ALA A 303 -21.86 12.04 13.72
CA ALA A 303 -21.62 10.88 14.59
C ALA A 303 -21.24 9.60 13.82
N ALA A 304 -21.54 9.50 12.52
CA ALA A 304 -21.15 8.39 11.65
C ALA A 304 -19.82 8.66 10.91
N TRP A 305 -19.24 9.85 11.03
CA TRP A 305 -17.95 10.15 10.42
C TRP A 305 -16.85 9.30 11.05
N SER A 306 -16.07 8.69 10.21
CA SER A 306 -14.94 7.85 10.58
C SER A 306 -13.68 8.37 9.89
N ALA A 307 -12.53 7.84 10.27
CA ALA A 307 -11.28 8.14 9.58
C ALA A 307 -11.37 7.78 8.09
N TRP A 308 -11.99 6.63 7.78
CA TRP A 308 -12.28 6.14 6.44
C TRP A 308 -13.79 6.03 6.23
N ASN A 309 -14.30 6.61 5.15
CA ASN A 309 -15.74 6.64 4.85
C ASN A 309 -15.97 6.14 3.42
N ALA A 310 -16.43 4.90 3.27
CA ALA A 310 -16.79 4.36 1.96
C ALA A 310 -18.16 4.90 1.55
N VAL A 311 -18.22 5.57 0.42
CA VAL A 311 -19.47 6.00 -0.19
C VAL A 311 -19.82 5.01 -1.28
N GLY A 312 -20.79 4.13 -0.99
CA GLY A 312 -21.16 3.03 -1.87
C GLY A 312 -21.98 3.49 -3.05
N THR A 313 -21.63 2.98 -4.22
CA THR A 313 -22.54 2.79 -5.33
C THR A 313 -23.42 1.58 -5.07
N PRO A 314 -24.62 1.48 -5.67
CA PRO A 314 -25.49 0.31 -5.52
C PRO A 314 -24.74 -1.00 -5.84
N PRO A 315 -25.09 -2.12 -5.19
CA PRO A 315 -24.53 -3.42 -5.50
C PRO A 315 -24.62 -3.73 -7.00
N GLY A 316 -23.51 -4.18 -7.59
CA GLY A 316 -23.43 -4.48 -9.03
C GLY A 316 -23.00 -3.31 -9.92
N SER A 317 -22.67 -2.16 -9.37
CA SER A 317 -22.06 -1.08 -10.14
C SER A 317 -20.62 -1.43 -10.51
N ALA A 318 -20.25 -1.23 -11.78
CA ALA A 318 -18.88 -1.34 -12.27
C ALA A 318 -18.01 -0.12 -11.90
N GLN A 319 -18.61 0.90 -11.26
CA GLN A 319 -17.86 2.09 -10.87
C GLN A 319 -17.06 1.83 -9.59
N PRO A 320 -15.86 2.42 -9.46
CA PRO A 320 -15.06 2.35 -8.23
C PRO A 320 -15.88 2.84 -7.03
N ILE A 321 -15.68 2.22 -5.87
CA ILE A 321 -16.21 2.74 -4.62
C ILE A 321 -15.41 4.00 -4.29
N SER A 322 -16.12 5.10 -4.03
CA SER A 322 -15.50 6.33 -3.54
C SER A 322 -15.19 6.17 -2.06
N VAL A 323 -13.97 6.50 -1.68
CA VAL A 323 -13.54 6.49 -0.28
C VAL A 323 -13.08 7.88 0.11
N THR A 324 -13.68 8.44 1.16
CA THR A 324 -13.27 9.72 1.71
C THR A 324 -12.54 9.53 3.03
N TYR A 325 -11.30 9.96 3.09
CA TYR A 325 -10.49 10.06 4.29
C TYR A 325 -10.73 11.38 5.00
N TRP A 326 -11.03 11.33 6.30
CA TRP A 326 -11.11 12.51 7.13
C TRP A 326 -9.75 12.77 7.77
N MET A 327 -8.98 13.67 7.19
CA MET A 327 -7.58 13.89 7.55
C MET A 327 -7.42 14.44 8.97
N ASN A 328 -8.39 15.23 9.46
CA ASN A 328 -8.37 15.72 10.84
C ASN A 328 -8.31 14.59 11.87
N ARG A 329 -8.91 13.44 11.54
CA ARG A 329 -8.90 12.27 12.41
C ARG A 329 -7.68 11.37 12.17
N LEU A 330 -7.17 11.32 10.95
CA LEU A 330 -6.01 10.51 10.57
C LEU A 330 -4.68 11.15 10.97
N GLN A 331 -4.57 12.48 10.93
CA GLN A 331 -3.33 13.21 11.24
C GLN A 331 -3.50 14.22 12.39
N ASN A 332 -4.54 14.07 13.24
CA ASN A 332 -4.81 14.93 14.40
C ASN A 332 -4.81 16.43 14.09
N LEU A 333 -5.39 16.82 12.92
CA LEU A 333 -5.42 18.20 12.47
C LEU A 333 -6.44 19.03 13.24
N ASP A 334 -6.37 20.36 13.14
CA ASP A 334 -7.30 21.29 13.79
C ASP A 334 -8.77 20.94 13.46
N PRO A 335 -9.62 20.64 14.47
CA PRO A 335 -11.01 20.25 14.25
C PRO A 335 -11.91 21.38 13.70
N ASN A 336 -11.44 22.62 13.66
CA ASN A 336 -12.19 23.76 13.12
C ASN A 336 -12.04 23.89 11.60
N HIS A 337 -11.11 23.16 10.99
CA HIS A 337 -10.80 23.22 9.57
C HIS A 337 -10.80 21.81 8.99
N ASP A 338 -11.98 21.30 8.60
CA ASP A 338 -12.09 19.97 8.00
C ASP A 338 -11.30 19.88 6.68
N VAL A 339 -10.52 18.81 6.52
CA VAL A 339 -9.81 18.43 5.28
C VAL A 339 -10.11 16.98 4.97
N PHE A 340 -10.48 16.73 3.73
CA PHE A 340 -10.81 15.42 3.21
C PHE A 340 -9.93 15.06 2.03
N ILE A 341 -9.72 13.76 1.83
CA ILE A 341 -9.17 13.21 0.59
C ILE A 341 -10.17 12.18 0.09
N THR A 342 -10.71 12.42 -1.09
CA THR A 342 -11.63 11.46 -1.70
C THR A 342 -10.95 10.75 -2.86
N LEU A 343 -10.89 9.41 -2.77
CA LEU A 343 -10.43 8.56 -3.86
C LEU A 343 -11.58 8.28 -4.82
N ASN A 344 -11.30 8.47 -6.11
CA ASN A 344 -12.21 8.19 -7.23
C ASN A 344 -13.61 8.78 -6.99
N PRO A 345 -13.74 10.09 -6.78
CA PRO A 345 -15.05 10.72 -6.57
C PRO A 345 -15.95 10.49 -7.79
N GLY A 346 -17.19 10.05 -7.55
CA GLY A 346 -18.20 9.91 -8.62
C GLY A 346 -18.68 11.26 -9.15
N THR A 347 -18.55 12.29 -8.34
CA THR A 347 -18.77 13.71 -8.67
C THR A 347 -17.67 14.49 -7.98
N ASP A 348 -17.12 15.48 -8.67
CA ASP A 348 -16.05 16.31 -8.11
C ASP A 348 -16.56 17.03 -6.85
N PRO A 349 -15.80 16.94 -5.72
CA PRO A 349 -16.13 17.70 -4.53
C PRO A 349 -15.92 19.20 -4.76
N GLU A 350 -16.59 20.02 -3.95
CA GLU A 350 -16.34 21.45 -3.93
C GLU A 350 -15.06 21.79 -3.14
N GLN A 351 -14.56 23.02 -3.30
CA GLN A 351 -13.38 23.54 -2.57
C GLN A 351 -12.15 22.62 -2.68
N ILE A 352 -11.81 22.24 -3.91
CA ILE A 352 -10.62 21.42 -4.21
C ILE A 352 -9.37 22.21 -3.84
N ILE A 353 -8.45 21.55 -3.13
CA ILE A 353 -7.12 22.05 -2.73
C ILE A 353 -6.06 21.48 -3.67
N ASP A 354 -6.14 20.18 -3.97
CA ASP A 354 -5.18 19.48 -4.83
C ASP A 354 -5.85 18.28 -5.51
N ASP A 355 -5.33 17.85 -6.66
CA ASP A 355 -5.87 16.77 -7.48
C ASP A 355 -4.71 15.91 -8.00
N ILE A 356 -4.65 14.67 -7.53
CA ILE A 356 -3.48 13.81 -7.69
C ILE A 356 -3.91 12.48 -8.28
N TRP A 357 -3.09 11.97 -9.21
CA TRP A 357 -3.27 10.63 -9.75
C TRP A 357 -2.21 9.69 -9.21
N TYR A 358 -2.65 8.63 -8.55
CA TYR A 358 -1.83 7.50 -8.13
C TYR A 358 -2.08 6.29 -9.04
N ALA A 359 -1.14 5.37 -9.06
CA ALA A 359 -1.31 4.08 -9.73
C ALA A 359 -1.09 2.96 -8.71
N HIS A 360 -2.13 2.15 -8.49
CA HIS A 360 -2.09 1.04 -7.55
C HIS A 360 -2.03 -0.30 -8.27
N PRO A 361 -1.17 -1.24 -7.82
CA PRO A 361 -1.10 -2.57 -8.41
C PRO A 361 -2.40 -3.34 -8.18
N GLN A 362 -2.79 -4.11 -9.18
CA GLN A 362 -3.93 -5.03 -9.10
C GLN A 362 -3.43 -6.45 -8.92
N PHE A 363 -3.91 -7.12 -7.89
CA PHE A 363 -3.51 -8.48 -7.55
C PHE A 363 -4.55 -9.51 -8.01
N ASN A 364 -4.07 -10.60 -8.57
CA ASN A 364 -4.86 -11.72 -9.05
C ASN A 364 -3.98 -12.99 -9.02
N PRO A 365 -4.51 -14.21 -9.34
CA PRO A 365 -3.71 -15.43 -9.32
C PRO A 365 -2.47 -15.42 -10.24
N ASP A 366 -2.47 -14.64 -11.31
CA ASP A 366 -1.28 -14.51 -12.18
C ASP A 366 -0.18 -13.73 -11.50
N THR A 367 -0.51 -12.66 -10.76
CA THR A 367 0.47 -11.90 -9.99
C THR A 367 1.07 -12.74 -8.86
N ASP A 368 0.28 -13.58 -8.19
CA ASP A 368 0.78 -14.47 -7.14
C ASP A 368 1.82 -15.47 -7.71
N ARG A 369 1.52 -16.03 -8.89
CA ARG A 369 2.49 -16.91 -9.59
C ARG A 369 3.75 -16.16 -10.03
N ALA A 370 3.60 -14.93 -10.52
CA ALA A 370 4.72 -14.09 -10.93
C ALA A 370 5.62 -13.72 -9.73
N GLN A 371 5.03 -13.40 -8.57
CA GLN A 371 5.79 -13.13 -7.34
C GLN A 371 6.66 -14.30 -6.92
N GLN A 372 6.15 -15.54 -7.03
CA GLN A 372 6.91 -16.76 -6.71
C GLN A 372 8.11 -16.97 -7.65
N ARG A 373 8.02 -16.47 -8.87
CA ARG A 373 9.05 -16.59 -9.90
C ARG A 373 10.08 -15.43 -9.89
N LEU A 374 9.88 -14.40 -9.07
CA LEU A 374 10.83 -13.27 -8.97
C LEU A 374 12.30 -13.69 -8.76
N PRO A 375 12.62 -14.72 -7.95
CA PRO A 375 14.01 -15.20 -7.80
C PRO A 375 14.66 -15.63 -9.13
N GLU A 376 13.88 -15.98 -10.16
CA GLU A 376 14.40 -16.39 -11.48
C GLU A 376 15.11 -15.24 -12.20
N ILE A 377 14.75 -14.00 -11.92
CA ILE A 377 15.27 -12.81 -12.61
C ILE A 377 16.18 -11.93 -11.74
N GLN A 378 16.17 -12.10 -10.42
CA GLN A 378 16.93 -11.24 -9.50
C GLN A 378 18.45 -11.32 -9.70
N GLY A 379 19.08 -10.17 -9.85
CA GLY A 379 20.54 -10.02 -9.92
C GLY A 379 21.20 -10.57 -11.17
N ARG A 380 20.44 -11.03 -12.17
CA ARG A 380 21.01 -11.52 -13.43
C ARG A 380 21.60 -10.36 -14.22
N ASP A 381 22.89 -10.47 -14.50
CA ASP A 381 23.68 -9.45 -15.22
C ASP A 381 23.57 -8.06 -14.60
N GLY A 382 23.62 -8.00 -13.28
CA GLY A 382 23.65 -6.74 -12.52
C GLY A 382 22.30 -6.02 -12.42
N ILE A 383 21.16 -6.62 -12.82
CA ILE A 383 19.85 -5.98 -12.74
C ILE A 383 19.00 -6.60 -11.64
N TRP A 384 18.48 -5.74 -10.75
CA TRP A 384 17.67 -6.08 -9.58
C TRP A 384 16.29 -5.42 -9.64
N TYR A 385 15.28 -6.11 -9.13
CA TYR A 385 13.89 -5.69 -9.18
C TYR A 385 13.32 -5.60 -7.77
N CYS A 386 12.71 -4.47 -7.43
CA CYS A 386 12.02 -4.30 -6.17
C CYS A 386 10.82 -3.35 -6.31
N GLY A 387 9.90 -3.41 -5.34
CA GLY A 387 8.69 -2.60 -5.34
C GLY A 387 7.62 -3.19 -4.44
N ALA A 388 6.63 -2.39 -4.05
CA ALA A 388 5.51 -2.87 -3.26
C ALA A 388 4.70 -3.98 -3.97
N TRP A 389 4.77 -4.06 -5.30
CA TRP A 389 4.15 -5.09 -6.13
C TRP A 389 4.74 -6.50 -5.93
N THR A 390 5.91 -6.61 -5.28
CA THR A 390 6.50 -7.91 -4.92
C THR A 390 5.85 -8.55 -3.70
N GLY A 391 5.01 -7.81 -2.97
CA GLY A 391 4.18 -8.22 -1.86
C GLY A 391 2.71 -7.87 -2.09
N TYR A 392 2.05 -7.32 -1.09
CA TYR A 392 0.62 -6.98 -1.13
C TYR A 392 0.33 -5.54 -1.56
N GLY A 393 1.35 -4.78 -1.96
CA GLY A 393 1.21 -3.41 -2.45
C GLY A 393 1.31 -2.33 -1.38
N PHE A 394 1.64 -2.69 -0.13
CA PHE A 394 1.75 -1.75 0.97
C PHE A 394 3.15 -1.17 1.12
N HIS A 395 3.25 -0.14 1.94
CA HIS A 395 4.50 0.59 2.18
C HIS A 395 5.59 -0.31 2.76
N GLU A 396 5.22 -1.20 3.69
CA GLU A 396 6.13 -2.19 4.28
C GLU A 396 6.66 -3.16 3.22
N ASP A 397 5.78 -3.67 2.33
CA ASP A 397 6.21 -4.57 1.26
C ASP A 397 7.24 -3.91 0.35
N GLY A 398 7.01 -2.63 0.03
CA GLY A 398 7.95 -1.85 -0.77
C GLY A 398 9.29 -1.69 -0.08
N LEU A 399 9.30 -1.29 1.18
CA LEU A 399 10.53 -1.12 1.97
C LEU A 399 11.28 -2.45 2.12
N GLN A 400 10.58 -3.51 2.53
CA GLN A 400 11.15 -4.84 2.68
C GLN A 400 11.79 -5.33 1.39
N SER A 401 11.12 -5.15 0.25
CA SER A 401 11.64 -5.53 -1.07
C SER A 401 12.96 -4.82 -1.39
N GLY A 402 13.05 -3.52 -1.14
CA GLY A 402 14.29 -2.75 -1.34
C GLY A 402 15.41 -3.19 -0.41
N LEU A 403 15.11 -3.42 0.87
CA LEU A 403 16.08 -3.91 1.86
C LEU A 403 16.55 -5.34 1.56
N THR A 404 15.69 -6.18 0.98
CA THR A 404 16.06 -7.54 0.55
C THR A 404 17.08 -7.49 -0.59
N VAL A 405 16.90 -6.63 -1.57
CA VAL A 405 17.88 -6.41 -2.65
C VAL A 405 19.19 -5.86 -2.08
N ALA A 406 19.13 -4.90 -1.17
CA ALA A 406 20.32 -4.35 -0.53
C ALA A 406 21.11 -5.43 0.26
N ALA A 407 20.41 -6.30 0.98
CA ALA A 407 21.04 -7.42 1.70
C ALA A 407 21.71 -8.42 0.73
N ALA A 408 21.06 -8.73 -0.39
CA ALA A 408 21.63 -9.61 -1.42
C ALA A 408 22.90 -9.00 -2.06
N LEU A 409 23.00 -7.68 -2.11
CA LEU A 409 24.18 -6.94 -2.55
C LEU A 409 25.22 -6.70 -1.42
N GLY A 410 25.06 -7.32 -0.25
CA GLY A 410 26.02 -7.24 0.86
C GLY A 410 25.83 -6.03 1.78
N SER A 411 24.68 -5.34 1.71
CA SER A 411 24.37 -4.20 2.56
C SER A 411 23.04 -4.41 3.34
N PRO A 412 22.97 -5.38 4.26
CA PRO A 412 21.75 -5.61 5.04
C PRO A 412 21.43 -4.41 5.94
N ALA A 413 20.15 -4.18 6.20
CA ALA A 413 19.72 -3.23 7.21
C ALA A 413 20.22 -3.64 8.61
N PRO A 414 20.47 -2.70 9.55
CA PRO A 414 20.99 -3.01 10.88
C PRO A 414 20.15 -4.01 11.68
N TRP A 415 18.88 -4.12 11.36
CA TRP A 415 17.91 -5.00 12.03
C TRP A 415 17.56 -6.26 11.21
N HIS A 416 18.29 -6.53 10.12
CA HIS A 416 17.97 -7.61 9.16
C HIS A 416 17.74 -8.97 9.85
N ASP A 417 18.61 -9.35 10.78
CA ASP A 417 18.55 -10.64 11.50
C ASP A 417 17.43 -10.70 12.56
N SER A 418 16.84 -9.57 12.91
CA SER A 418 15.80 -9.49 13.95
C SER A 418 14.37 -9.56 13.41
N ILE A 419 14.19 -9.48 12.10
CA ILE A 419 12.87 -9.54 11.44
C ILE A 419 12.76 -10.83 10.64
N THR A 420 11.79 -11.67 10.99
CA THR A 420 11.40 -12.81 10.15
C THR A 420 10.67 -12.27 8.91
N PRO A 421 11.18 -12.55 7.69
CA PRO A 421 10.52 -12.05 6.48
C PRO A 421 9.10 -12.61 6.36
N ALA A 422 8.10 -11.74 6.38
CA ALA A 422 6.75 -12.07 5.98
C ALA A 422 6.65 -12.03 4.44
N THR A 423 7.38 -12.92 3.75
CA THR A 423 7.31 -13.00 2.28
C THR A 423 6.17 -13.92 1.84
N PRO A 424 5.48 -13.62 0.72
CA PRO A 424 4.54 -14.54 0.09
C PRO A 424 5.13 -15.93 -0.16
N ALA A 425 6.42 -16.02 -0.51
CA ALA A 425 7.16 -17.27 -0.70
C ALA A 425 7.29 -18.09 0.60
N ALA A 426 7.48 -17.49 1.76
CA ALA A 426 7.55 -18.19 3.04
C ALA A 426 6.21 -18.80 3.46
N ILE A 427 5.11 -18.17 3.09
CA ILE A 427 3.74 -18.66 3.35
C ILE A 427 3.46 -19.92 2.51
N HIS A 428 3.95 -19.97 1.27
CA HIS A 428 3.78 -21.13 0.39
C HIS A 428 4.70 -22.31 0.78
N SER A 429 5.90 -22.08 1.29
CA SER A 429 6.78 -23.16 1.77
C SER A 429 6.24 -23.84 3.04
N ALA A 430 5.61 -23.10 3.94
CA ALA A 430 4.90 -23.66 5.10
C ALA A 430 3.69 -24.52 4.65
N ARG A 431 2.97 -24.10 3.58
CA ARG A 431 1.86 -24.89 3.00
C ARG A 431 2.30 -26.20 2.36
N SER A 432 3.44 -26.22 1.64
CA SER A 432 3.98 -27.43 1.00
C SER A 432 4.43 -28.49 2.01
N GLN A 433 4.91 -28.07 3.19
CA GLN A 433 5.31 -28.99 4.25
C GLN A 433 4.12 -29.60 5.00
N THR A 434 2.99 -28.89 5.11
CA THR A 434 1.78 -29.39 5.77
C THR A 434 0.99 -30.37 4.86
N LEU A 435 1.08 -30.21 3.53
CA LEU A 435 0.44 -31.13 2.57
C LEU A 435 1.28 -32.38 2.24
N ALA A 436 2.57 -32.39 2.57
CA ALA A 436 3.44 -33.56 2.40
C ALA A 436 3.50 -34.47 3.64
N GLY A 437 2.83 -34.09 4.73
CA GLY A 437 2.77 -34.82 5.99
C GLY A 437 1.39 -35.35 6.39
N ALA A 438 0.39 -35.37 5.45
CA ALA A 438 -0.93 -35.92 5.69
C ALA A 438 -1.21 -37.13 4.78
#